data_5fbe0703faf9cb331a5bbd70be442160
#
_entry.id   5fbe0703faf9cb331a5bbd70be442160
#
_cell.length_a   1.000
_cell.length_b   1.000
_cell.length_c   1.000
_cell.angle_alpha   90.00
_cell.angle_beta   90.00
_cell.angle_gamma   90.00
#
_symmetry.space_group_name_H-M   'P 1'
#
loop_
_entity.id
_entity.type
_entity.pdbx_description
1 polymer ?
#
loop_
_entity_poly.entity_id
_entity_poly.type
_entity_poly.pdbx_seq_one_letter_code
_entity_poly.pdbx_strand_id
1 'polypeptide(L)'
;PSNVALCVNPDETYVKVKAADGYTYYMAEALLDKVLGGLAVKAGQTVKGESLDEDAKDANGAGIDYEVLETYKGKDLEYKEYEPLYQCAADCAAKQHKKGHFVTCDTYVTMSDGTGIVHIAPAFGEDDAKVGRKYDLPFVQFVDGKGDLTEETPYAGLFVKKADPEV
;
A
#
# COMPACT_ATOMS: atom_id res chain seq x y z
N PRO A 1 0.50 -0.75 -12.15
CA PRO A 1 -0.85 -0.95 -12.72
C PRO A 1 -1.52 -2.27 -12.29
N SER A 2 -0.73 -3.33 -12.01
CA SER A 2 -1.25 -4.68 -11.69
C SER A 2 -1.67 -4.88 -10.23
N ASN A 3 -1.71 -3.84 -9.41
CA ASN A 3 -2.21 -3.91 -8.04
C ASN A 3 -3.69 -4.31 -8.02
N VAL A 4 -4.05 -5.30 -7.20
CA VAL A 4 -5.44 -5.74 -7.01
C VAL A 4 -5.86 -5.85 -5.56
N ALA A 5 -4.94 -5.74 -4.61
CA ALA A 5 -5.21 -5.75 -3.18
C ALA A 5 -4.06 -5.11 -2.39
N LEU A 6 -4.31 -4.84 -1.13
CA LEU A 6 -3.31 -4.53 -0.12
C LEU A 6 -3.28 -5.65 0.91
N CYS A 7 -2.13 -5.89 1.54
CA CYS A 7 -1.99 -6.90 2.59
C CYS A 7 -1.39 -6.30 3.86
N VAL A 8 -1.98 -6.64 4.99
CA VAL A 8 -1.54 -6.24 6.33
C VAL A 8 -1.30 -7.48 7.20
N ASN A 9 -0.51 -7.35 8.25
CA ASN A 9 -0.35 -8.41 9.23
C ASN A 9 -1.52 -8.36 10.22
N PRO A 10 -2.32 -9.43 10.36
CA PRO A 10 -3.54 -9.42 11.18
C PRO A 10 -3.27 -9.19 12.68
N ASP A 11 -2.09 -9.58 13.16
CA ASP A 11 -1.71 -9.55 14.58
C ASP A 11 -1.04 -8.23 14.99
N GLU A 12 -0.59 -7.43 14.02
CA GLU A 12 0.07 -6.15 14.26
C GLU A 12 -0.93 -5.00 14.44
N THR A 13 -0.44 -3.93 15.05
CA THR A 13 -1.24 -2.72 15.29
C THR A 13 -1.02 -1.71 14.16
N TYR A 14 -2.11 -1.17 13.62
CA TYR A 14 -2.13 -0.13 12.58
C TYR A 14 -2.81 1.12 13.12
N VAL A 15 -2.40 2.26 12.60
CA VAL A 15 -2.91 3.56 13.00
C VAL A 15 -3.41 4.35 11.78
N LYS A 16 -4.42 5.17 12.03
CA LYS A 16 -4.87 6.21 11.12
C LYS A 16 -4.33 7.53 11.62
N VAL A 17 -3.48 8.18 10.87
CA VAL A 17 -2.79 9.41 11.26
C VAL A 17 -3.08 10.53 10.30
N LYS A 18 -3.30 11.73 10.83
CA LYS A 18 -3.38 12.97 10.06
C LYS A 18 -2.02 13.65 10.12
N ALA A 19 -1.41 13.85 8.97
CA ALA A 19 -0.12 14.52 8.85
C ALA A 19 -0.28 16.03 8.56
N ALA A 20 0.76 16.79 8.81
CA ALA A 20 0.78 18.24 8.60
C ALA A 20 0.64 18.65 7.12
N ASP A 21 0.88 17.73 6.19
CA ASP A 21 0.64 17.92 4.75
C ASP A 21 -0.85 17.97 4.38
N GLY A 22 -1.75 17.73 5.34
CA GLY A 22 -3.21 17.73 5.17
C GLY A 22 -3.81 16.39 4.80
N TYR A 23 -2.98 15.36 4.54
CA TYR A 23 -3.44 14.01 4.24
C TYR A 23 -3.60 13.14 5.49
N THR A 24 -4.43 12.13 5.36
CA THR A 24 -4.63 11.10 6.39
C THR A 24 -4.08 9.77 5.86
N TYR A 25 -3.18 9.16 6.62
CA TYR A 25 -2.50 7.94 6.25
C TYR A 25 -2.88 6.78 7.15
N TYR A 26 -2.86 5.56 6.59
CA TYR A 26 -2.86 4.31 7.35
C TYR A 26 -1.48 3.68 7.28
N MET A 27 -0.94 3.27 8.43
CA MET A 27 0.34 2.57 8.49
C MET A 27 0.46 1.74 9.77
N ALA A 28 1.44 0.85 9.82
CA ALA A 28 1.76 0.13 11.05
C ALA A 28 2.28 1.09 12.12
N GLU A 29 1.79 0.93 13.36
CA GLU A 29 2.22 1.75 14.50
C GLU A 29 3.73 1.64 14.73
N ALA A 30 4.29 0.43 14.60
CA ALA A 30 5.72 0.18 14.77
C ALA A 30 6.63 0.93 13.78
N LEU A 31 6.09 1.36 12.64
CA LEU A 31 6.82 2.07 11.58
C LEU A 31 6.52 3.57 11.54
N LEU A 32 5.66 4.05 12.42
CA LEU A 32 5.20 5.43 12.44
C LEU A 32 6.36 6.43 12.61
N ASP A 33 7.25 6.15 13.58
CA ASP A 33 8.42 7.00 13.84
C ASP A 33 9.41 7.00 12.68
N LYS A 34 9.58 5.86 12.01
CA LYS A 34 10.46 5.74 10.84
C LYS A 34 9.90 6.48 9.64
N VAL A 35 8.59 6.39 9.39
CA VAL A 35 7.95 6.96 8.19
C VAL A 35 7.68 8.45 8.33
N LEU A 36 7.11 8.89 9.45
CA LEU A 36 6.74 10.29 9.67
C LEU A 36 7.73 11.05 10.56
N GLY A 37 8.67 10.33 11.19
CA GLY A 37 9.69 10.91 12.06
C GLY A 37 9.08 11.58 13.28
N GLY A 38 9.01 10.88 14.39
CA GLY A 38 8.47 11.44 15.60
C GLY A 38 8.20 10.42 16.68
N LEU A 39 7.87 10.89 17.87
CA LEU A 39 7.47 10.05 18.97
C LEU A 39 6.00 9.65 18.82
N ALA A 40 5.68 8.39 19.11
CA ALA A 40 4.31 7.91 19.13
C ALA A 40 3.47 8.74 20.10
N VAL A 41 2.35 9.24 19.64
CA VAL A 41 1.44 10.09 20.40
C VAL A 41 0.14 9.42 20.70
N LYS A 42 -0.48 9.82 21.80
CA LYS A 42 -1.88 9.47 22.07
C LYS A 42 -2.81 10.25 21.14
N ALA A 43 -3.93 9.64 20.78
CA ALA A 43 -4.95 10.29 19.98
C ALA A 43 -5.31 11.69 20.52
N GLY A 44 -5.41 12.67 19.62
CA GLY A 44 -5.71 14.05 19.97
C GLY A 44 -4.51 14.91 20.36
N GLN A 45 -3.28 14.37 20.28
CA GLN A 45 -2.05 15.14 20.50
C GLN A 45 -1.23 15.20 19.21
N THR A 46 -0.84 16.39 18.82
CA THR A 46 0.13 16.60 17.72
C THR A 46 1.53 16.64 18.31
N VAL A 47 2.44 15.88 17.72
CA VAL A 47 3.85 15.89 18.10
C VAL A 47 4.70 16.21 16.90
N LYS A 48 5.71 17.03 17.13
CA LYS A 48 6.76 17.30 16.16
C LYS A 48 7.84 16.25 16.33
N GLY A 49 8.00 15.40 15.31
CA GLY A 49 8.95 14.30 15.36
C GLY A 49 10.30 14.65 14.74
N GLU A 50 11.34 13.98 15.22
CA GLU A 50 12.64 13.93 14.54
C GLU A 50 12.67 12.63 13.73
N SER A 51 12.79 12.73 12.40
CA SER A 51 12.90 11.57 11.52
C SER A 51 14.25 10.87 11.72
N LEU A 52 14.21 9.56 11.85
CA LEU A 52 15.40 8.71 11.77
C LEU A 52 15.72 8.30 10.32
N ASP A 53 14.81 8.53 9.40
CA ASP A 53 14.93 8.19 7.98
C ASP A 53 15.01 9.48 7.14
N GLU A 54 16.03 9.61 6.29
CA GLU A 54 16.21 10.79 5.46
C GLU A 54 15.07 11.00 4.46
N ASP A 55 14.45 9.91 4.02
CA ASP A 55 13.30 9.93 3.10
C ASP A 55 12.00 10.43 3.74
N ALA A 56 11.94 10.45 5.06
CA ALA A 56 10.78 10.93 5.81
C ALA A 56 10.88 12.40 6.23
N LYS A 57 11.88 13.13 5.74
CA LYS A 57 12.09 14.54 6.06
C LYS A 57 11.41 15.44 5.04
N ASP A 58 10.88 16.57 5.52
CA ASP A 58 10.48 17.67 4.66
C ASP A 58 11.70 18.31 3.98
N ALA A 59 11.46 19.29 3.11
CA ALA A 59 12.52 20.02 2.39
C ALA A 59 13.53 20.71 3.32
N ASN A 60 13.24 20.87 4.62
CA ASN A 60 14.12 21.46 5.62
C ASN A 60 14.83 20.41 6.49
N GLY A 61 14.57 19.12 6.26
CA GLY A 61 15.15 18.01 7.00
C GLY A 61 14.50 17.75 8.37
N ALA A 62 13.39 18.38 8.69
CA ALA A 62 12.58 18.10 9.88
C ALA A 62 11.61 16.95 9.60
N GLY A 63 11.21 16.22 10.62
CA GLY A 63 10.14 15.24 10.53
C GLY A 63 8.77 15.91 10.28
N ILE A 64 7.82 15.15 9.77
CA ILE A 64 6.46 15.62 9.53
C ILE A 64 5.67 15.57 10.83
N ASP A 65 5.01 16.66 11.20
CA ASP A 65 4.07 16.67 12.32
C ASP A 65 2.83 15.81 12.00
N TYR A 66 2.36 15.04 12.97
CA TYR A 66 1.21 14.15 12.79
C TYR A 66 0.37 14.01 14.06
N GLU A 67 -0.87 13.60 13.86
CA GLU A 67 -1.83 13.29 14.91
C GLU A 67 -2.42 11.90 14.70
N VAL A 68 -2.32 11.02 15.70
CA VAL A 68 -2.96 9.68 15.64
C VAL A 68 -4.45 9.84 15.91
N LEU A 69 -5.29 9.52 14.93
CA LEU A 69 -6.74 9.63 15.02
C LEU A 69 -7.38 8.36 15.58
N GLU A 70 -6.95 7.20 15.08
CA GLU A 70 -7.54 5.91 15.40
C GLU A 70 -6.46 4.81 15.39
N THR A 71 -6.69 3.75 16.17
CA THR A 71 -5.82 2.57 16.26
C THR A 71 -6.63 1.31 15.96
N TYR A 72 -6.05 0.39 15.17
CA TYR A 72 -6.68 -0.85 14.72
C TYR A 72 -5.73 -2.03 14.89
N LYS A 73 -6.27 -3.25 15.02
CA LYS A 73 -5.53 -4.45 14.66
C LYS A 73 -5.61 -4.66 13.14
N GLY A 74 -4.58 -5.29 12.52
CA GLY A 74 -4.59 -5.55 11.09
C GLY A 74 -5.85 -6.30 10.63
N LYS A 75 -6.32 -7.27 11.41
CA LYS A 75 -7.57 -7.99 11.17
C LYS A 75 -8.82 -7.10 11.07
N ASP A 76 -8.83 -5.94 11.73
CA ASP A 76 -9.96 -5.00 11.70
C ASP A 76 -10.01 -4.22 10.39
N LEU A 77 -8.89 -4.19 9.65
CA LEU A 77 -8.79 -3.57 8.32
C LEU A 77 -9.16 -4.55 7.19
N GLU A 78 -9.29 -5.85 7.47
CA GLU A 78 -9.62 -6.87 6.48
C GLU A 78 -10.92 -6.53 5.75
N TYR A 79 -10.92 -6.69 4.43
CA TYR A 79 -12.01 -6.33 3.51
C TYR A 79 -12.34 -4.83 3.39
N LYS A 80 -11.59 -3.93 4.03
CA LYS A 80 -11.73 -2.51 3.77
C LYS A 80 -11.40 -2.21 2.31
N GLU A 81 -12.29 -1.55 1.61
CA GLU A 81 -12.15 -1.25 0.19
C GLU A 81 -11.37 0.06 -0.03
N TYR A 82 -10.67 0.16 -1.14
CA TYR A 82 -9.99 1.37 -1.59
C TYR A 82 -10.20 1.59 -3.09
N GLU A 83 -10.02 2.81 -3.54
CA GLU A 83 -10.14 3.16 -4.96
C GLU A 83 -8.94 2.61 -5.74
N PRO A 84 -9.17 1.95 -6.89
CA PRO A 84 -8.08 1.48 -7.73
C PRO A 84 -7.25 2.66 -8.27
N LEU A 85 -5.93 2.53 -8.27
CA LEU A 85 -5.04 3.54 -8.87
C LEU A 85 -5.21 3.63 -10.38
N TYR A 86 -5.53 2.50 -11.03
CA TYR A 86 -5.71 2.39 -12.47
C TYR A 86 -7.01 1.68 -12.80
N GLN A 87 -7.83 2.31 -13.63
CA GLN A 87 -9.12 1.75 -14.06
C GLN A 87 -8.95 0.41 -14.80
N CYS A 88 -7.87 0.23 -15.55
CA CYS A 88 -7.61 -1.03 -16.25
C CYS A 88 -7.56 -2.26 -15.35
N ALA A 89 -7.07 -2.12 -14.11
CA ALA A 89 -7.06 -3.20 -13.13
C ALA A 89 -8.48 -3.54 -12.64
N ALA A 90 -9.32 -2.52 -12.40
CA ALA A 90 -10.72 -2.71 -12.05
C ALA A 90 -11.52 -3.36 -13.20
N ASP A 91 -11.29 -2.94 -14.43
CA ASP A 91 -11.93 -3.51 -15.62
C ASP A 91 -11.54 -4.98 -15.84
N CYS A 92 -10.27 -5.32 -15.59
CA CYS A 92 -9.78 -6.69 -15.64
C CYS A 92 -10.43 -7.57 -14.57
N ALA A 93 -10.57 -7.06 -13.34
CA ALA A 93 -11.27 -7.75 -12.25
C ALA A 93 -12.75 -8.00 -12.60
N ALA A 94 -13.42 -6.99 -13.15
CA ALA A 94 -14.81 -7.09 -13.60
C ALA A 94 -14.99 -8.15 -14.69
N LYS A 95 -14.10 -8.21 -15.69
CA LYS A 95 -14.11 -9.24 -16.74
C LYS A 95 -13.95 -10.66 -16.18
N GLN A 96 -13.21 -10.82 -15.08
CA GLN A 96 -13.02 -12.10 -14.39
C GLN A 96 -14.15 -12.42 -13.40
N HIS A 97 -15.11 -11.51 -13.21
CA HIS A 97 -16.17 -11.62 -12.18
C HIS A 97 -15.61 -11.80 -10.77
N LYS A 98 -14.47 -11.17 -10.48
CA LYS A 98 -13.79 -11.21 -9.18
C LYS A 98 -13.72 -9.85 -8.53
N LYS A 99 -13.80 -9.83 -7.19
CA LYS A 99 -13.60 -8.62 -6.41
C LYS A 99 -12.11 -8.39 -6.16
N GLY A 100 -11.64 -7.18 -6.38
CA GLY A 100 -10.31 -6.70 -6.03
C GLY A 100 -10.39 -5.38 -5.25
N HIS A 101 -9.24 -4.76 -5.02
CA HIS A 101 -9.07 -3.45 -4.41
C HIS A 101 -9.65 -3.36 -2.98
N PHE A 102 -9.28 -4.34 -2.16
CA PHE A 102 -9.56 -4.37 -0.72
C PHE A 102 -8.34 -4.86 0.08
N VAL A 103 -8.38 -4.65 1.39
CA VAL A 103 -7.32 -5.08 2.31
C VAL A 103 -7.47 -6.55 2.63
N THR A 104 -6.38 -7.29 2.52
CA THR A 104 -6.24 -8.71 2.89
C THR A 104 -5.33 -8.84 4.10
N CYS A 105 -5.28 -10.02 4.71
CA CYS A 105 -4.45 -10.32 5.86
C CYS A 105 -3.56 -11.54 5.62
N ASP A 106 -2.26 -11.39 5.91
CA ASP A 106 -1.33 -12.51 5.97
C ASP A 106 -0.14 -12.20 6.91
N THR A 107 0.40 -13.24 7.54
CA THR A 107 1.45 -13.12 8.56
C THR A 107 2.85 -12.92 7.96
N TYR A 108 3.03 -13.04 6.63
CA TYR A 108 4.32 -12.78 6.00
C TYR A 108 4.70 -11.29 5.98
N VAL A 109 3.72 -10.40 6.16
CA VAL A 109 3.96 -8.95 6.22
C VAL A 109 4.76 -8.61 7.47
N THR A 110 5.94 -8.01 7.28
CA THR A 110 6.87 -7.67 8.35
C THR A 110 6.79 -6.19 8.73
N MET A 111 7.32 -5.87 9.92
CA MET A 111 7.43 -4.50 10.44
C MET A 111 8.85 -3.95 10.32
N SER A 112 9.68 -4.53 9.44
CA SER A 112 11.09 -4.12 9.27
C SER A 112 11.25 -2.90 8.36
N ASP A 113 10.40 -2.78 7.34
CA ASP A 113 10.50 -1.75 6.30
C ASP A 113 9.15 -1.27 5.81
N GLY A 114 9.17 -0.13 5.10
CA GLY A 114 7.99 0.46 4.48
C GLY A 114 6.97 0.97 5.49
N THR A 115 5.71 0.71 5.23
CA THR A 115 4.57 1.16 6.04
C THR A 115 3.84 0.03 6.79
N GLY A 116 4.31 -1.23 6.64
CA GLY A 116 3.60 -2.42 7.13
C GLY A 116 2.36 -2.77 6.30
N ILE A 117 2.16 -2.12 5.17
CA ILE A 117 1.11 -2.41 4.19
C ILE A 117 1.78 -2.75 2.88
N VAL A 118 1.54 -3.96 2.37
CA VAL A 118 2.16 -4.46 1.14
C VAL A 118 1.11 -4.48 0.02
N HIS A 119 1.48 -3.99 -1.17
CA HIS A 119 0.61 -4.14 -2.33
C HIS A 119 0.64 -5.58 -2.86
N ILE A 120 -0.45 -6.04 -3.44
CA ILE A 120 -0.60 -7.41 -3.95
C ILE A 120 -0.85 -7.39 -5.45
N ALA A 121 0.03 -8.07 -6.18
CA ALA A 121 -0.09 -8.34 -7.61
C ALA A 121 0.17 -9.84 -7.89
N PRO A 122 -0.85 -10.70 -7.89
CA PRO A 122 -0.71 -12.16 -7.93
C PRO A 122 0.09 -12.71 -9.11
N ALA A 123 0.20 -11.96 -10.20
CA ALA A 123 0.98 -12.33 -11.38
C ALA A 123 2.50 -12.16 -11.20
N PHE A 124 2.97 -11.43 -10.17
CA PHE A 124 4.36 -10.98 -10.08
C PHE A 124 5.10 -11.41 -8.80
N GLY A 125 4.41 -12.05 -7.86
CA GLY A 125 5.01 -12.53 -6.62
C GLY A 125 4.44 -13.86 -6.14
N GLU A 126 5.29 -14.72 -5.55
CA GLU A 126 4.84 -16.02 -5.03
C GLU A 126 3.92 -15.84 -3.81
N ASP A 127 4.29 -14.96 -2.88
CA ASP A 127 3.45 -14.66 -1.71
C ASP A 127 2.16 -13.94 -2.12
N ASP A 128 2.23 -13.02 -3.09
CA ASP A 128 1.07 -12.37 -3.68
C ASP A 128 0.12 -13.38 -4.31
N ALA A 129 0.66 -14.39 -5.01
CA ALA A 129 -0.13 -15.47 -5.59
C ALA A 129 -0.81 -16.35 -4.53
N LYS A 130 -0.16 -16.57 -3.37
CA LYS A 130 -0.77 -17.28 -2.22
C LYS A 130 -1.94 -16.49 -1.66
N VAL A 131 -1.76 -15.20 -1.42
CA VAL A 131 -2.84 -14.30 -0.99
C VAL A 131 -3.95 -14.24 -2.04
N GLY A 132 -3.58 -14.17 -3.32
CA GLY A 132 -4.53 -14.17 -4.44
C GLY A 132 -5.45 -15.40 -4.44
N ARG A 133 -4.89 -16.59 -4.18
CA ARG A 133 -5.69 -17.83 -4.05
C ARG A 133 -6.55 -17.85 -2.79
N LYS A 134 -6.02 -17.38 -1.66
CA LYS A 134 -6.74 -17.34 -0.38
C LYS A 134 -8.00 -16.45 -0.42
N TYR A 135 -7.92 -15.32 -1.11
CA TYR A 135 -9.00 -14.34 -1.20
C TYR A 135 -9.73 -14.34 -2.55
N ASP A 136 -9.41 -15.28 -3.43
CA ASP A 136 -9.95 -15.35 -4.80
C ASP A 136 -9.82 -14.03 -5.56
N LEU A 137 -8.64 -13.41 -5.48
CA LEU A 137 -8.34 -12.15 -6.15
C LEU A 137 -8.29 -12.30 -7.67
N PRO A 138 -8.57 -11.23 -8.45
CA PRO A 138 -8.36 -11.24 -9.88
C PRO A 138 -6.87 -11.43 -10.20
N PHE A 139 -6.60 -12.10 -11.31
CA PHE A 139 -5.26 -12.27 -11.84
C PHE A 139 -5.02 -11.22 -12.94
N VAL A 140 -4.21 -10.22 -12.64
CA VAL A 140 -3.94 -9.09 -13.53
C VAL A 140 -2.48 -9.11 -13.94
N GLN A 141 -2.23 -9.30 -15.24
CA GLN A 141 -0.89 -9.32 -15.81
C GLN A 141 -0.83 -8.37 -17.00
N PHE A 142 -0.32 -7.17 -16.76
CA PHE A 142 -0.19 -6.13 -17.77
C PHE A 142 1.23 -6.01 -18.37
N VAL A 143 2.06 -7.02 -18.18
CA VAL A 143 3.40 -7.13 -18.78
C VAL A 143 3.46 -8.43 -19.57
N ASP A 144 3.81 -8.35 -20.84
CA ASP A 144 3.94 -9.50 -21.72
C ASP A 144 5.29 -10.25 -21.54
N GLY A 145 5.50 -11.32 -22.30
CA GLY A 145 6.72 -12.13 -22.23
C GLY A 145 7.99 -11.41 -22.71
N LYS A 146 7.87 -10.22 -23.32
CA LYS A 146 8.99 -9.36 -23.74
C LYS A 146 9.29 -8.26 -22.72
N GLY A 147 8.43 -8.09 -21.72
CA GLY A 147 8.52 -7.03 -20.72
C GLY A 147 7.83 -5.73 -21.15
N ASP A 148 6.99 -5.77 -22.19
CA ASP A 148 6.24 -4.62 -22.65
C ASP A 148 4.85 -4.58 -22.00
N LEU A 149 4.33 -3.38 -21.75
CA LEU A 149 2.98 -3.19 -21.21
C LEU A 149 1.93 -3.54 -22.25
N THR A 150 0.90 -4.28 -21.81
CA THR A 150 -0.17 -4.79 -22.68
C THR A 150 -1.18 -3.71 -23.09
N GLU A 151 -2.01 -4.03 -24.10
CA GLU A 151 -3.00 -3.10 -24.68
C GLU A 151 -4.08 -2.64 -23.69
N GLU A 152 -4.28 -3.34 -22.59
CA GLU A 152 -5.23 -2.95 -21.56
C GLU A 152 -4.78 -1.74 -20.73
N THR A 153 -3.48 -1.39 -20.81
CA THR A 153 -2.93 -0.24 -20.07
C THR A 153 -2.87 1.01 -20.96
N PRO A 154 -2.91 2.21 -20.37
CA PRO A 154 -2.70 3.46 -21.13
C PRO A 154 -1.26 3.61 -21.67
N TYR A 155 -0.34 2.72 -21.29
CA TYR A 155 1.08 2.73 -21.67
C TYR A 155 1.46 1.56 -22.59
N ALA A 156 0.51 1.05 -23.35
CA ALA A 156 0.66 -0.11 -24.23
C ALA A 156 1.90 -0.04 -25.14
N GLY A 157 2.66 -1.13 -25.20
CA GLY A 157 3.85 -1.27 -26.04
C GLY A 157 5.10 -0.59 -25.49
N LEU A 158 5.05 0.06 -24.33
CA LEU A 158 6.24 0.55 -23.65
C LEU A 158 6.88 -0.57 -22.82
N PHE A 159 8.20 -0.70 -22.93
CA PHE A 159 8.96 -1.56 -22.02
C PHE A 159 8.81 -1.06 -20.59
N VAL A 160 8.53 -1.96 -19.65
CA VAL A 160 8.14 -1.63 -18.27
C VAL A 160 9.06 -0.59 -17.60
N LYS A 161 10.39 -0.73 -17.69
CA LYS A 161 11.33 0.26 -17.11
C LYS A 161 11.32 1.63 -17.79
N LYS A 162 10.82 1.74 -19.03
CA LYS A 162 10.64 3.02 -19.71
C LYS A 162 9.30 3.65 -19.38
N ALA A 163 8.35 2.84 -18.95
CA ALA A 163 7.05 3.30 -18.50
C ALA A 163 7.06 3.84 -17.06
N ASP A 164 8.00 3.38 -16.22
CA ASP A 164 8.09 3.76 -14.80
C ASP A 164 7.97 5.28 -14.54
N PRO A 165 8.60 6.19 -15.32
CA PRO A 165 8.42 7.63 -15.11
C PRO A 165 7.05 8.18 -15.51
N GLU A 166 6.27 7.41 -16.28
CA GLU A 166 4.95 7.80 -16.81
C GLU A 166 3.79 7.21 -15.99
N VAL A 167 4.09 6.18 -15.19
CA VAL A 167 3.15 5.47 -14.31
C VAL A 167 3.06 6.13 -12.94
#